data_4be30ec9a2a3b3e91dad475c3f8e18ee
#
_entry.id   4be30ec9a2a3b3e91dad475c3f8e18ee
#
_cell.length_a   1.000
_cell.length_b   1.000
_cell.length_c   1.000
_cell.angle_alpha   90.00
_cell.angle_beta   90.00
_cell.angle_gamma   90.00
#
_symmetry.space_group_name_H-M   'P 1'
#
loop_
_entity.id
_entity.type
_entity.pdbx_description
1 polymer ?
#
loop_
_entity_poly.entity_id
_entity_poly.type
_entity_poly.pdbx_seq_one_letter_code
_entity_poly.pdbx_strand_id
1 'polypeptide(L)'
;MPLSDFLLPMENVKFRSEQDIEYSEKRYSVYVTDRRLILYARRGLVMRSDDIVSEKLESIHGVKYREAGFPFKTATISVVGTSTIDMKGPPSKIKPLFFSIQSMVNH
;
A
#
# COMPACT_ATOMS: atom_id res chain seq x y z
N MET A 1 -3.66 0.50 -18.58
CA MET A 1 -3.66 0.83 -17.17
C MET A 1 -2.29 1.32 -16.75
N PRO A 2 -2.19 2.52 -16.20
CA PRO A 2 -0.87 3.11 -15.93
C PRO A 2 0.03 2.28 -15.04
N LEU A 3 -0.54 1.56 -14.06
CA LEU A 3 0.30 0.76 -13.18
C LEU A 3 1.13 -0.26 -13.94
N SER A 4 0.58 -0.86 -15.01
CA SER A 4 1.30 -1.89 -15.74
C SER A 4 2.60 -1.37 -16.36
N ASP A 5 2.70 -0.05 -16.57
CA ASP A 5 3.92 0.54 -17.09
C ASP A 5 5.07 0.50 -16.08
N PHE A 6 4.75 0.27 -14.80
CA PHE A 6 5.75 0.30 -13.74
C PHE A 6 6.05 -1.07 -13.16
N LEU A 7 5.37 -2.11 -13.64
CA LEU A 7 5.63 -3.45 -13.16
C LEU A 7 6.91 -4.00 -13.79
N LEU A 8 7.65 -4.76 -13.01
CA LEU A 8 8.84 -5.44 -13.50
C LEU A 8 8.44 -6.64 -14.34
N PRO A 9 9.32 -7.10 -15.23
CA PRO A 9 9.03 -8.31 -16.00
C PRO A 9 8.67 -9.48 -15.07
N MET A 10 7.57 -10.16 -15.38
CA MET A 10 7.08 -11.32 -14.65
C MET A 10 6.65 -11.01 -13.21
N GLU A 11 6.46 -9.75 -12.90
CA GLU A 11 5.93 -9.36 -11.60
C GLU A 11 4.41 -9.54 -11.58
N ASN A 12 3.89 -10.21 -10.56
CA ASN A 12 2.47 -10.51 -10.46
C ASN A 12 1.83 -9.79 -9.28
N VAL A 13 0.72 -9.11 -9.55
CA VAL A 13 -0.05 -8.44 -8.50
C VAL A 13 -0.86 -9.51 -7.75
N LYS A 14 -0.66 -9.58 -6.43
CA LYS A 14 -1.34 -10.53 -5.56
C LYS A 14 -2.49 -9.91 -4.80
N PHE A 15 -2.45 -8.61 -4.61
CA PHE A 15 -3.48 -7.89 -3.86
C PHE A 15 -3.56 -6.47 -4.39
N ARG A 16 -4.78 -5.93 -4.45
CA ARG A 16 -4.93 -4.51 -4.78
C ARG A 16 -6.08 -3.91 -3.99
N SER A 17 -5.94 -2.64 -3.67
CA SER A 17 -6.95 -1.82 -3.05
C SER A 17 -7.15 -0.57 -3.90
N GLU A 18 -8.39 -0.09 -3.99
CA GLU A 18 -8.67 1.13 -4.74
C GLU A 18 -8.14 2.34 -4.00
N GLN A 19 -8.40 3.55 -4.53
CA GLN A 19 -7.86 4.80 -3.99
C GLN A 19 -8.54 5.20 -2.68
N ASP A 20 -8.53 4.34 -1.71
CA ASP A 20 -9.15 4.60 -0.41
C ASP A 20 -8.15 4.50 0.73
N ILE A 21 -6.88 4.38 0.41
CA ILE A 21 -5.81 4.28 1.39
C ILE A 21 -5.09 5.62 1.44
N GLU A 22 -4.91 6.14 2.63
CA GLU A 22 -4.22 7.41 2.82
C GLU A 22 -2.76 7.18 3.23
N TYR A 23 -1.86 7.85 2.52
CA TYR A 23 -0.45 7.86 2.87
C TYR A 23 0.06 9.28 2.66
N SER A 24 0.73 9.82 3.67
CA SER A 24 1.30 11.16 3.61
C SER A 24 0.24 12.21 3.22
N GLU A 25 -0.96 12.05 3.79
CA GLU A 25 -2.10 12.97 3.59
C GLU A 25 -2.67 12.98 2.16
N LYS A 26 -2.35 11.96 1.38
CA LYS A 26 -2.87 11.81 0.03
C LYS A 26 -3.42 10.40 -0.15
N ARG A 27 -4.34 10.25 -1.10
CA ARG A 27 -4.97 8.95 -1.34
C ARG A 27 -4.24 8.21 -2.44
N TYR A 28 -4.07 6.91 -2.22
CA TYR A 28 -3.36 6.02 -3.12
C TYR A 28 -4.13 4.72 -3.33
N SER A 29 -3.91 4.10 -4.48
CA SER A 29 -4.22 2.70 -4.66
C SER A 29 -3.01 1.91 -4.21
N VAL A 30 -3.24 0.80 -3.51
CA VAL A 30 -2.16 0.01 -2.94
C VAL A 30 -2.15 -1.35 -3.60
N TYR A 31 -0.98 -1.80 -3.99
CA TYR A 31 -0.79 -3.09 -4.64
C TYR A 31 0.30 -3.85 -3.92
N VAL A 32 0.07 -5.14 -3.71
CA VAL A 32 1.11 -6.04 -3.21
C VAL A 32 1.38 -7.04 -4.31
N THR A 33 2.60 -7.07 -4.78
CA THR A 33 3.01 -8.02 -5.80
C THR A 33 3.84 -9.13 -5.15
N ASP A 34 4.33 -10.04 -5.96
CA ASP A 34 5.24 -11.06 -5.45
C ASP A 34 6.63 -10.51 -5.15
N ARG A 35 6.87 -9.22 -5.40
CA ARG A 35 8.19 -8.59 -5.21
C ARG A 35 8.16 -7.32 -4.36
N ARG A 36 7.06 -6.55 -4.40
CA ARG A 36 7.03 -5.23 -3.76
C ARG A 36 5.66 -4.86 -3.26
N LEU A 37 5.68 -3.91 -2.34
CA LEU A 37 4.51 -3.12 -1.97
C LEU A 37 4.57 -1.86 -2.80
N ILE A 38 3.47 -1.53 -3.49
CA ILE A 38 3.42 -0.37 -4.37
C ILE A 38 2.23 0.49 -3.99
N LEU A 39 2.47 1.78 -3.79
CA LEU A 39 1.42 2.78 -3.65
C LEU A 39 1.44 3.61 -4.93
N TYR A 40 0.30 3.69 -5.59
CA TYR A 40 0.20 4.37 -6.86
C TYR A 40 -0.96 5.36 -6.85
N ALA A 41 -0.71 6.55 -7.37
CA ALA A 41 -1.76 7.54 -7.56
C ALA A 41 -1.49 8.32 -8.83
N ARG A 42 -2.57 8.58 -9.57
CA ARG A 42 -2.50 9.44 -10.73
C ARG A 42 -3.20 10.75 -10.37
N ARG A 43 -2.49 11.85 -10.54
CA ARG A 43 -2.96 13.15 -10.10
C ARG A 43 -3.03 14.14 -11.24
N GLY A 44 -3.88 15.19 -11.07
CA GLY A 44 -3.99 16.27 -12.02
C GLY A 44 -5.06 16.02 -13.06
N LEU A 45 -5.70 17.09 -13.50
CA LEU A 45 -6.74 17.02 -14.52
C LEU A 45 -6.18 17.38 -15.90
N VAL A 46 -5.31 18.38 -15.95
CA VAL A 46 -4.74 18.86 -17.20
C VAL A 46 -3.33 18.36 -17.34
N MET A 47 -2.48 18.64 -16.35
CA MET A 47 -1.12 18.10 -16.33
C MET A 47 -1.11 16.94 -15.35
N ARG A 48 -1.12 15.75 -15.90
CA ARG A 48 -1.18 14.54 -15.08
C ARG A 48 0.20 14.11 -14.65
N SER A 49 0.29 13.63 -13.42
CA SER A 49 1.51 13.05 -12.89
C SER A 49 1.19 11.75 -12.21
N ASP A 50 2.15 10.84 -12.23
CA ASP A 50 2.03 9.56 -11.55
C ASP A 50 2.94 9.58 -10.33
N ASP A 51 2.34 9.31 -9.16
CA ASP A 51 3.09 9.19 -7.91
C ASP A 51 3.21 7.72 -7.58
N ILE A 52 4.43 7.25 -7.41
CA ILE A 52 4.68 5.86 -7.05
C ILE A 52 5.60 5.81 -5.85
N VAL A 53 5.18 5.04 -4.85
CA VAL A 53 6.01 4.68 -3.71
C VAL A 53 6.13 3.17 -3.72
N SER A 54 7.33 2.65 -3.70
CA SER A 54 7.49 1.21 -3.68
C SER A 54 8.56 0.80 -2.67
N GLU A 55 8.33 -0.38 -2.09
CA GLU A 55 9.25 -0.96 -1.12
C GLU A 55 9.38 -2.44 -1.45
N LYS A 56 10.59 -2.93 -1.59
CA LYS A 56 10.82 -4.35 -1.85
C LYS A 56 10.37 -5.17 -0.65
N LEU A 57 9.68 -6.27 -0.91
CA LEU A 57 9.21 -7.14 0.17
C LEU A 57 10.38 -7.65 1.01
N GLU A 58 11.51 -7.94 0.38
CA GLU A 58 12.68 -8.44 1.11
C GLU A 58 13.28 -7.39 2.04
N SER A 59 12.96 -6.12 1.83
CA SER A 59 13.42 -5.04 2.70
C SER A 59 12.51 -4.83 3.90
N ILE A 60 11.31 -5.41 3.88
CA ILE A 60 10.34 -5.23 4.96
C ILE A 60 10.68 -6.20 6.08
N HIS A 61 10.90 -5.65 7.27
CA HIS A 61 11.24 -6.45 8.43
C HIS A 61 10.29 -6.25 9.61
N GLY A 62 9.23 -5.48 9.42
CA GLY A 62 8.21 -5.31 10.45
C GLY A 62 6.94 -4.75 9.86
N VAL A 63 5.80 -5.25 10.33
CA VAL A 63 4.48 -4.75 9.94
C VAL A 63 3.64 -4.63 11.19
N LYS A 64 3.10 -3.43 11.45
CA LYS A 64 2.28 -3.18 12.62
C LYS A 64 0.89 -2.75 12.20
N TYR A 65 -0.10 -3.19 12.97
CA TYR A 65 -1.49 -2.87 12.69
C TYR A 65 -2.11 -2.25 13.95
N ARG A 66 -2.90 -1.19 13.76
CA ARG A 66 -3.54 -0.51 14.86
C ARG A 66 -4.91 0.02 14.44
N GLU A 67 -5.90 -0.11 15.31
CA GLU A 67 -7.20 0.53 15.13
C GLU A 67 -7.40 1.53 16.26
N ALA A 68 -7.95 2.68 15.93
CA ALA A 68 -8.26 3.71 16.92
C ALA A 68 -9.39 4.58 16.41
N GLY A 69 -10.07 5.26 17.36
CA GLY A 69 -11.09 6.22 17.01
C GLY A 69 -12.45 5.87 17.58
N PHE A 70 -13.29 6.89 17.66
CA PHE A 70 -14.65 6.77 18.15
C PHE A 70 -15.43 7.96 17.57
N PRO A 71 -16.64 7.74 17.05
CA PRO A 71 -17.42 6.48 16.99
C PRO A 71 -16.98 5.56 15.86
N PHE A 72 -16.23 6.05 14.88
CA PHE A 72 -15.75 5.25 13.75
C PHE A 72 -14.25 5.04 13.88
N LYS A 73 -13.86 3.77 13.69
CA LYS A 73 -12.45 3.42 13.83
C LYS A 73 -11.70 3.67 12.52
N THR A 74 -10.47 4.09 12.67
CA THR A 74 -9.50 4.19 11.56
C THR A 74 -8.40 3.18 11.85
N ALA A 75 -8.03 2.43 10.85
CA ALA A 75 -6.93 1.49 10.96
C ALA A 75 -5.68 2.10 10.34
N THR A 76 -4.56 1.82 10.96
CA THR A 76 -3.25 2.24 10.46
C THR A 76 -2.36 1.01 10.40
N ILE A 77 -1.69 0.86 9.26
CA ILE A 77 -0.69 -0.17 9.10
C ILE A 77 0.65 0.52 8.87
N SER A 78 1.65 0.14 9.67
CA SER A 78 3.01 0.67 9.55
C SER A 78 3.91 -0.42 9.01
N VAL A 79 4.45 -0.17 7.83
CA VAL A 79 5.35 -1.11 7.17
C VAL A 79 6.76 -0.56 7.34
N VAL A 80 7.60 -1.34 8.02
CA VAL A 80 8.95 -0.93 8.36
C VAL A 80 9.93 -1.64 7.45
N GLY A 81 10.57 -0.87 6.59
CA GLY A 81 11.57 -1.39 5.67
C GLY A 81 12.74 -0.42 5.64
N THR A 82 13.17 -0.02 4.45
CA THR A 82 14.19 1.00 4.30
C THR A 82 13.72 2.31 4.92
N SER A 83 12.43 2.56 4.82
CA SER A 83 11.77 3.65 5.53
C SER A 83 10.47 3.11 6.08
N THR A 84 9.78 3.92 6.88
CA THR A 84 8.49 3.52 7.44
C THR A 84 7.37 4.09 6.59
N ILE A 85 6.46 3.23 6.16
CA ILE A 85 5.30 3.62 5.37
C ILE A 85 4.05 3.41 6.22
N ASP A 86 3.41 4.52 6.61
CA ASP A 86 2.19 4.49 7.41
C ASP A 86 0.99 4.72 6.50
N MET A 87 0.12 3.72 6.43
CA MET A 87 -1.08 3.79 5.60
C MET A 87 -2.31 3.73 6.46
N LYS A 88 -3.29 4.56 6.16
CA LYS A 88 -4.52 4.69 6.94
C LYS A 88 -5.74 4.46 6.07
N GLY A 89 -6.79 3.94 6.69
CA GLY A 89 -8.06 3.76 6.02
C GLY A 89 -9.06 3.07 6.92
N PRO A 90 -10.25 2.76 6.38
CA PRO A 90 -11.22 1.99 7.14
C PRO A 90 -10.66 0.60 7.46
N PRO A 91 -10.99 0.03 8.64
CA PRO A 91 -10.48 -1.31 8.97
C PRO A 91 -10.82 -2.35 7.93
N SER A 92 -11.98 -2.24 7.28
CA SER A 92 -12.38 -3.20 6.24
C SER A 92 -11.44 -3.20 5.03
N LYS A 93 -10.71 -2.11 4.81
CA LYS A 93 -9.75 -2.01 3.71
C LYS A 93 -8.33 -2.31 4.17
N ILE A 94 -7.99 -1.92 5.39
CA ILE A 94 -6.63 -2.07 5.89
C ILE A 94 -6.35 -3.50 6.36
N LYS A 95 -7.34 -4.20 6.94
CA LYS A 95 -7.12 -5.57 7.40
C LYS A 95 -6.70 -6.51 6.28
N PRO A 96 -7.41 -6.54 5.13
CA PRO A 96 -6.95 -7.41 4.04
C PRO A 96 -5.56 -7.05 3.55
N LEU A 97 -5.23 -5.75 3.53
CA LEU A 97 -3.90 -5.31 3.15
C LEU A 97 -2.86 -5.83 4.14
N PHE A 98 -3.14 -5.72 5.44
CA PHE A 98 -2.25 -6.22 6.47
C PHE A 98 -1.98 -7.72 6.29
N PHE A 99 -3.04 -8.51 6.10
CA PHE A 99 -2.88 -9.94 5.93
C PHE A 99 -2.12 -10.29 4.66
N SER A 100 -2.35 -9.53 3.59
CA SER A 100 -1.63 -9.76 2.34
C SER A 100 -0.14 -9.53 2.50
N ILE A 101 0.23 -8.39 3.11
CA ILE A 101 1.64 -8.08 3.32
C ILE A 101 2.27 -9.11 4.25
N GLN A 102 1.55 -9.47 5.32
CA GLN A 102 2.05 -10.43 6.30
C GLN A 102 2.33 -11.78 5.64
N SER A 103 1.43 -12.24 4.77
CA SER A 103 1.61 -13.53 4.12
C SER A 103 2.77 -13.51 3.12
N MET A 104 3.04 -12.35 2.51
CA MET A 104 4.13 -12.25 1.54
C MET A 104 5.49 -12.07 2.19
N VAL A 105 5.51 -11.51 3.40
CA VAL A 105 6.76 -11.19 4.10
C VAL A 105 7.21 -12.32 5.02
N ASN A 106 6.26 -13.03 5.62
CA ASN A 106 6.55 -14.11 6.58
C ASN A 106 6.61 -15.45 5.86
N HIS A 107 7.73 -15.77 5.34
CA HIS A 107 7.95 -17.10 4.73
C HIS A 107 8.94 -17.87 5.52
#